data_d17bc1a6011aaf015554caa6365225c7
#
_entry.id   d17bc1a6011aaf015554caa6365225c7
#
_cell.length_a   1.000
_cell.length_b   1.000
_cell.length_c   1.000
_cell.angle_alpha   90.00
_cell.angle_beta   90.00
_cell.angle_gamma   90.00
#
_symmetry.space_group_name_H-M   'P 1'
#
loop_
_entity.id
_entity.type
_entity.pdbx_description
1 polymer ?
#
loop_
_entity_poly.entity_id
_entity_poly.type
_entity_poly.pdbx_seq_one_letter_code
_entity_poly.pdbx_strand_id
1 'polypeptide(L)'
;MDIHFKKLLLPILALFAMTAHAQSLSGLVTDEETGQPLEAVMISVLRNGTMIDYALTDARGRYSLPWKYNGSLQVSVSLLGYRREIRNISAAGTLHIRLHPEAIALKEVQIRPGRIHGRKDTVRYNLAEFASSKDVHIKDVLKKLPGVDIDDNGQVKYKGKAIDHYFVEGMDVTGGRYSQINNNLSAKAVKSAEIMENYQSVKALKGKLSSDEIALNLKLDPQARDQWIVNGTLGAGWSDGTQETTGTRDKGTLLWENAANALQLGKGKQSIYGYKSNNNGTDLSREQHILTNNTSQQIPLHGFLVQPGISAPLDKQRLLFNETHTLNANRMYKWNDERSLRLQAGYTHNRITQQRGNSQVYYQPDDTIRMDEAYHYCLQNDAAHMEMHYEDNKTIHYLSNRFLAESETNRGTSHELQQTMRTSQFTAKNFFSLIRNGEKSTWKFNSATQYAYLPSSLSLHDGED
;
A
#
# COMPACT_ATOMS: atom_id res chain seq x y z
N MET A 1 23.82 -40.46 70.00
CA MET A 1 23.72 -41.18 68.70
C MET A 1 23.62 -40.28 67.52
N ASP A 2 24.40 -39.16 67.56
CA ASP A 2 24.25 -38.06 66.56
C ASP A 2 25.53 -37.57 65.80
N ILE A 3 26.67 -38.14 66.11
CA ILE A 3 27.90 -37.66 65.50
C ILE A 3 28.34 -38.53 64.30
N HIS A 4 27.90 -39.77 64.25
CA HIS A 4 28.27 -40.71 63.17
C HIS A 4 27.43 -40.54 61.89
N PHE A 5 26.21 -40.02 62.02
CA PHE A 5 25.30 -39.82 60.86
C PHE A 5 25.73 -38.60 60.00
N LYS A 6 26.24 -37.55 60.65
CA LYS A 6 26.75 -36.35 59.93
C LYS A 6 28.08 -36.60 59.16
N LYS A 7 28.91 -37.56 59.61
CA LYS A 7 30.15 -37.89 58.92
C LYS A 7 29.97 -38.81 57.70
N LEU A 8 28.81 -39.49 57.59
CA LEU A 8 28.48 -40.31 56.45
C LEU A 8 27.72 -39.57 55.38
N LEU A 9 27.02 -38.48 55.74
CA LEU A 9 26.25 -37.66 54.79
C LEU A 9 27.14 -36.73 53.95
N LEU A 10 28.27 -36.31 54.47
CA LEU A 10 29.19 -35.41 53.77
C LEU A 10 29.85 -36.01 52.51
N PRO A 11 30.36 -37.24 52.53
CA PRO A 11 30.94 -37.89 51.35
C PRO A 11 29.84 -38.30 50.32
N ILE A 12 28.61 -38.60 50.75
CA ILE A 12 27.50 -38.90 49.83
C ILE A 12 27.04 -37.63 49.12
N LEU A 13 27.00 -36.47 49.79
CA LEU A 13 26.71 -35.18 49.18
C LEU A 13 27.81 -34.72 48.23
N ALA A 14 29.10 -35.08 48.53
CA ALA A 14 30.23 -34.80 47.64
C ALA A 14 30.25 -35.73 46.41
N LEU A 15 29.66 -36.92 46.46
CA LEU A 15 29.53 -37.82 45.30
C LEU A 15 28.40 -37.36 44.35
N PHE A 16 27.38 -36.65 44.84
CA PHE A 16 26.35 -36.05 44.00
C PHE A 16 26.73 -34.70 43.39
N ALA A 17 27.84 -34.11 43.83
CA ALA A 17 28.43 -32.95 43.18
C ALA A 17 29.24 -33.31 41.92
N MET A 18 29.24 -34.58 41.49
CA MET A 18 29.85 -34.97 40.21
C MET A 18 29.03 -34.46 39.04
N THR A 19 29.39 -33.20 38.68
CA THR A 19 29.50 -32.75 37.31
C THR A 19 28.37 -33.16 36.39
N ALA A 20 27.25 -32.42 36.42
CA ALA A 20 26.52 -32.21 35.22
C ALA A 20 27.46 -31.45 34.24
N HIS A 21 28.28 -32.16 33.47
CA HIS A 21 28.95 -31.63 32.32
C HIS A 21 27.86 -31.28 31.32
N ALA A 22 27.41 -30.04 31.32
CA ALA A 22 26.57 -29.54 30.25
C ALA A 22 27.37 -29.74 28.96
N GLN A 23 26.93 -30.71 28.17
CA GLN A 23 27.52 -30.93 26.84
C GLN A 23 27.37 -29.63 26.04
N SER A 24 28.43 -29.06 25.56
CA SER A 24 28.43 -27.85 24.76
C SER A 24 29.20 -28.05 23.46
N LEU A 25 28.77 -27.45 22.42
CA LEU A 25 29.52 -27.24 21.21
C LEU A 25 30.29 -25.92 21.38
N SER A 26 31.59 -25.96 21.46
CA SER A 26 32.45 -24.77 21.68
C SER A 26 33.61 -24.74 20.70
N GLY A 27 34.24 -23.60 20.54
CA GLY A 27 35.37 -23.50 19.65
C GLY A 27 35.87 -22.07 19.44
N LEU A 28 36.74 -21.94 18.48
CA LEU A 28 37.37 -20.68 18.05
C LEU A 28 37.07 -20.50 16.55
N VAL A 29 36.65 -19.31 16.16
CA VAL A 29 36.56 -18.93 14.77
C VAL A 29 37.63 -17.90 14.44
N THR A 30 38.37 -18.17 13.38
CA THR A 30 39.48 -17.31 12.91
C THR A 30 39.38 -17.03 11.44
N ASP A 31 39.95 -15.94 11.02
CA ASP A 31 40.17 -15.63 9.61
C ASP A 31 41.22 -16.59 9.03
N GLU A 32 40.95 -17.17 7.88
CA GLU A 32 41.81 -18.16 7.24
C GLU A 32 43.15 -17.55 6.73
N GLU A 33 43.14 -16.29 6.28
CA GLU A 33 44.32 -15.63 5.71
C GLU A 33 45.20 -14.99 6.78
N THR A 34 44.57 -14.33 7.77
CA THR A 34 45.29 -13.58 8.79
C THR A 34 45.51 -14.34 10.09
N GLY A 35 44.72 -15.40 10.33
CA GLY A 35 44.72 -16.15 11.59
C GLY A 35 44.12 -15.39 12.77
N GLN A 36 43.62 -14.19 12.57
CA GLN A 36 43.03 -13.35 13.63
C GLN A 36 41.65 -13.92 14.08
N PRO A 37 41.33 -13.81 15.37
CA PRO A 37 39.99 -14.21 15.85
C PRO A 37 38.92 -13.31 15.30
N LEU A 38 37.79 -13.90 14.95
CA LEU A 38 36.64 -13.19 14.38
C LEU A 38 35.52 -13.03 15.41
N GLU A 39 35.18 -11.79 15.70
CA GLU A 39 34.08 -11.40 16.60
C GLU A 39 32.75 -11.38 15.86
N ALA A 40 31.63 -11.60 16.59
CA ALA A 40 30.26 -11.54 16.10
C ALA A 40 29.95 -12.52 14.95
N VAL A 41 30.69 -13.59 14.80
CA VAL A 41 30.38 -14.68 13.87
C VAL A 41 29.16 -15.43 14.39
N MET A 42 28.17 -15.63 13.53
CA MET A 42 26.97 -16.37 13.87
C MET A 42 27.15 -17.87 13.62
N ILE A 43 27.07 -18.66 14.69
CA ILE A 43 27.04 -20.12 14.68
C ILE A 43 25.60 -20.56 14.84
N SER A 44 24.98 -21.06 13.80
CA SER A 44 23.56 -21.48 13.78
C SER A 44 23.45 -22.99 13.69
N VAL A 45 22.59 -23.60 14.51
CA VAL A 45 22.23 -25.00 14.38
C VAL A 45 20.96 -25.13 13.55
N LEU A 46 21.03 -25.94 12.50
CA LEU A 46 19.94 -26.14 11.55
C LEU A 46 19.42 -27.56 11.61
N ARG A 47 18.08 -27.71 11.61
CA ARG A 47 17.37 -28.97 11.38
C ARG A 47 16.47 -28.81 10.18
N ASN A 48 16.68 -29.64 9.16
CA ASN A 48 15.95 -29.55 7.88
C ASN A 48 15.92 -28.14 7.28
N GLY A 49 17.06 -27.42 7.36
CA GLY A 49 17.19 -26.05 6.84
C GLY A 49 16.63 -24.95 7.73
N THR A 50 15.96 -25.28 8.82
CA THR A 50 15.41 -24.31 9.78
C THR A 50 16.36 -24.13 10.97
N MET A 51 16.65 -22.89 11.33
CA MET A 51 17.47 -22.56 12.50
C MET A 51 16.71 -22.85 13.78
N ILE A 52 17.33 -23.69 14.66
CA ILE A 52 16.76 -24.10 15.93
C ILE A 52 17.49 -23.55 17.15
N ASP A 53 18.74 -23.12 16.96
CA ASP A 53 19.57 -22.48 18.02
C ASP A 53 20.73 -21.70 17.38
N TYR A 54 21.35 -20.77 18.14
CA TYR A 54 22.50 -20.03 17.67
C TYR A 54 23.38 -19.52 18.82
N ALA A 55 24.64 -19.21 18.52
CA ALA A 55 25.56 -18.47 19.36
C ALA A 55 26.36 -17.46 18.51
N LEU A 56 26.89 -16.43 19.15
CA LEU A 56 27.83 -15.48 18.55
C LEU A 56 29.21 -15.64 19.16
N THR A 57 30.26 -15.39 18.38
CA THR A 57 31.64 -15.34 18.91
C THR A 57 31.88 -14.05 19.69
N ASP A 58 32.67 -14.18 20.76
CA ASP A 58 33.21 -13.05 21.54
C ASP A 58 34.37 -12.33 20.81
N ALA A 59 34.89 -11.25 21.42
CA ALA A 59 36.03 -10.47 20.89
C ALA A 59 37.31 -11.30 20.70
N ARG A 60 37.39 -12.51 21.27
CA ARG A 60 38.50 -13.46 21.10
C ARG A 60 38.13 -14.59 20.12
N GLY A 61 37.03 -14.45 19.37
CA GLY A 61 36.56 -15.43 18.40
C GLY A 61 35.98 -16.72 19.03
N ARG A 62 35.77 -16.78 20.35
CA ARG A 62 35.28 -17.97 21.04
C ARG A 62 33.76 -18.00 21.08
N TYR A 63 33.21 -19.20 20.96
CA TYR A 63 31.79 -19.43 21.13
C TYR A 63 31.54 -20.66 22.01
N SER A 64 30.39 -20.70 22.64
CA SER A 64 29.89 -21.86 23.38
C SER A 64 28.38 -21.92 23.23
N LEU A 65 27.89 -23.06 22.76
CA LEU A 65 26.47 -23.31 22.55
C LEU A 65 26.09 -24.59 23.31
N PRO A 66 25.16 -24.55 24.28
CA PRO A 66 24.70 -25.74 24.99
C PRO A 66 24.13 -26.76 24.00
N TRP A 67 24.72 -27.96 23.98
CA TRP A 67 24.31 -29.01 23.06
C TRP A 67 23.31 -29.97 23.71
N LYS A 68 22.05 -29.85 23.32
CA LYS A 68 20.93 -30.65 23.86
C LYS A 68 20.27 -31.51 22.78
N TYR A 69 20.97 -31.75 21.70
CA TYR A 69 20.40 -32.36 20.49
C TYR A 69 20.96 -33.74 20.28
N ASN A 70 20.09 -34.67 19.78
CA ASN A 70 20.42 -36.00 19.36
C ASN A 70 20.42 -36.10 17.83
N GLY A 71 21.33 -36.89 17.29
CA GLY A 71 21.45 -37.12 15.86
C GLY A 71 22.28 -36.08 15.14
N SER A 72 22.46 -36.25 13.83
CA SER A 72 23.25 -35.35 12.98
C SER A 72 22.46 -34.06 12.65
N LEU A 73 23.03 -32.93 12.96
CA LEU A 73 22.50 -31.59 12.64
C LEU A 73 23.51 -30.82 11.84
N GLN A 74 23.06 -29.84 11.07
CA GLN A 74 23.92 -28.92 10.35
C GLN A 74 24.24 -27.73 11.26
N VAL A 75 25.52 -27.42 11.36
CA VAL A 75 25.99 -26.16 11.97
C VAL A 75 26.49 -25.25 10.84
N SER A 76 25.86 -24.11 10.73
CA SER A 76 26.20 -23.10 9.75
C SER A 76 26.90 -21.92 10.45
N VAL A 77 28.04 -21.54 9.93
CA VAL A 77 28.86 -20.46 10.45
C VAL A 77 28.95 -19.36 9.40
N SER A 78 28.59 -18.14 9.78
CA SER A 78 28.50 -17.02 8.86
C SER A 78 28.91 -15.70 9.48
N LEU A 79 29.64 -14.90 8.71
CA LEU A 79 29.99 -13.52 9.01
C LEU A 79 29.93 -12.72 7.70
N LEU A 80 29.52 -11.46 7.78
CA LEU A 80 29.50 -10.57 6.63
C LEU A 80 30.93 -10.37 6.09
N GLY A 81 31.16 -10.58 4.80
CA GLY A 81 32.47 -10.52 4.17
C GLY A 81 33.22 -11.85 4.15
N TYR A 82 32.61 -12.92 4.62
CA TYR A 82 33.19 -14.26 4.64
C TYR A 82 32.30 -15.29 3.99
N ARG A 83 32.89 -16.32 3.41
CA ARG A 83 32.16 -17.47 2.85
C ARG A 83 31.51 -18.25 3.98
N ARG A 84 30.23 -18.53 3.82
CA ARG A 84 29.47 -19.35 4.76
C ARG A 84 29.99 -20.78 4.78
N GLU A 85 30.33 -21.28 5.97
CA GLU A 85 30.71 -22.67 6.21
C GLU A 85 29.55 -23.47 6.78
N ILE A 86 29.39 -24.72 6.33
CA ILE A 86 28.38 -25.66 6.86
C ILE A 86 29.07 -26.97 7.23
N ARG A 87 28.84 -27.45 8.44
CA ARG A 87 29.37 -28.70 8.97
C ARG A 87 28.25 -29.55 9.54
N ASN A 88 28.33 -30.87 9.31
CA ASN A 88 27.43 -31.81 9.95
C ASN A 88 28.04 -32.28 11.26
N ILE A 89 27.30 -32.14 12.36
CA ILE A 89 27.75 -32.47 13.73
C ILE A 89 26.71 -33.35 14.37
N SER A 90 27.16 -34.46 14.98
CA SER A 90 26.28 -35.45 15.66
C SER A 90 26.35 -35.44 17.17
N ALA A 91 27.36 -34.75 17.75
CA ALA A 91 27.57 -34.72 19.21
C ALA A 91 28.21 -33.39 19.61
N ALA A 92 28.10 -33.06 20.89
CA ALA A 92 28.83 -31.96 21.52
C ALA A 92 30.36 -32.17 21.41
N GLY A 93 31.11 -31.08 21.39
CA GLY A 93 32.56 -31.15 21.30
C GLY A 93 33.20 -29.81 20.95
N THR A 94 34.47 -29.83 20.67
CA THR A 94 35.23 -28.63 20.27
C THR A 94 35.31 -28.59 18.73
N LEU A 95 34.86 -27.48 18.14
CA LEU A 95 34.87 -27.26 16.70
C LEU A 95 35.55 -25.91 16.42
N HIS A 96 36.78 -25.95 15.93
CA HIS A 96 37.51 -24.77 15.43
C HIS A 96 37.21 -24.58 13.94
N ILE A 97 36.92 -23.35 13.55
CA ILE A 97 36.52 -23.00 12.18
C ILE A 97 37.41 -21.86 11.66
N ARG A 98 37.81 -21.99 10.42
CA ARG A 98 38.50 -20.93 9.70
C ARG A 98 37.57 -20.45 8.59
N LEU A 99 37.23 -19.17 8.61
CA LEU A 99 36.41 -18.58 7.57
C LEU A 99 37.27 -17.94 6.50
N HIS A 100 36.97 -18.26 5.27
CA HIS A 100 37.63 -17.68 4.10
C HIS A 100 37.03 -16.30 3.80
N PRO A 101 37.85 -15.22 3.75
CA PRO A 101 37.35 -13.91 3.31
C PRO A 101 36.76 -14.03 1.88
N GLU A 102 35.56 -13.65 1.73
CA GLU A 102 34.90 -13.59 0.44
C GLU A 102 34.38 -12.15 0.26
N ALA A 103 35.08 -11.40 -0.60
CA ALA A 103 34.56 -10.10 -0.98
C ALA A 103 33.14 -10.27 -1.43
N ILE A 104 32.19 -9.62 -0.76
CA ILE A 104 30.84 -9.50 -1.27
C ILE A 104 31.01 -8.75 -2.59
N ALA A 105 31.12 -9.50 -3.68
CA ALA A 105 30.83 -8.95 -4.98
C ALA A 105 29.37 -8.51 -4.90
N LEU A 106 29.14 -7.27 -4.53
CA LEU A 106 27.90 -6.60 -4.90
C LEU A 106 27.77 -6.93 -6.36
N LYS A 107 26.79 -7.76 -6.73
CA LYS A 107 26.48 -7.99 -8.14
C LYS A 107 26.40 -6.60 -8.71
N GLU A 108 27.44 -6.25 -9.46
CA GLU A 108 27.47 -5.04 -10.24
C GLU A 108 26.12 -5.01 -10.93
N VAL A 109 25.29 -4.04 -10.60
CA VAL A 109 24.07 -3.79 -11.34
C VAL A 109 24.61 -3.43 -12.71
N GLN A 110 24.80 -4.44 -13.56
CA GLN A 110 25.08 -4.21 -14.97
C GLN A 110 23.86 -3.47 -15.51
N ILE A 111 23.97 -2.16 -15.50
CA ILE A 111 23.09 -1.28 -16.23
C ILE A 111 23.34 -1.67 -17.68
N ARG A 112 22.57 -2.64 -18.20
CA ARG A 112 22.61 -2.97 -19.61
C ARG A 112 22.22 -1.69 -20.34
N PRO A 113 23.05 -1.20 -21.30
CA PRO A 113 22.66 -0.06 -22.11
C PRO A 113 21.30 -0.38 -22.73
N GLY A 114 20.22 0.30 -22.32
CA GLY A 114 18.87 0.01 -22.78
C GLY A 114 17.78 -0.08 -21.72
N ARG A 115 18.14 -0.24 -20.41
CA ARG A 115 17.16 -0.29 -19.32
C ARG A 115 16.49 1.06 -19.05
N ILE A 116 17.29 2.12 -19.07
CA ILE A 116 16.86 3.49 -18.76
C ILE A 116 17.49 4.39 -19.81
N HIS A 117 16.66 5.20 -20.48
CA HIS A 117 17.10 6.21 -21.41
C HIS A 117 16.67 7.58 -20.91
N GLY A 118 17.62 8.46 -20.63
CA GLY A 118 17.37 9.85 -20.28
C GLY A 118 17.59 10.75 -21.49
N ARG A 119 16.68 11.66 -21.77
CA ARG A 119 16.84 12.73 -22.76
C ARG A 119 16.24 14.04 -22.22
N LYS A 120 17.10 15.00 -21.84
CA LYS A 120 16.69 16.24 -21.18
C LYS A 120 15.81 15.92 -19.95
N ASP A 121 14.55 16.37 -19.95
CA ASP A 121 13.60 16.25 -18.83
C ASP A 121 12.75 14.96 -18.89
N THR A 122 13.12 13.98 -19.71
CA THR A 122 12.37 12.72 -19.85
C THR A 122 13.25 11.52 -19.56
N VAL A 123 12.79 10.68 -18.63
CA VAL A 123 13.39 9.39 -18.33
C VAL A 123 12.44 8.29 -18.81
N ARG A 124 12.94 7.39 -19.64
CA ARG A 124 12.18 6.26 -20.15
C ARG A 124 12.72 4.95 -19.57
N TYR A 125 11.84 4.17 -19.00
CA TYR A 125 12.10 2.83 -18.48
C TYR A 125 11.55 1.78 -19.43
N ASN A 126 12.37 0.82 -19.83
CA ASN A 126 11.91 -0.38 -20.53
C ASN A 126 11.36 -1.36 -19.48
N LEU A 127 10.05 -1.56 -19.42
CA LEU A 127 9.43 -2.33 -18.35
C LEU A 127 9.75 -3.81 -18.37
N ALA A 128 10.07 -4.38 -19.54
CA ALA A 128 10.48 -5.78 -19.65
C ALA A 128 11.73 -6.12 -18.80
N GLU A 129 12.59 -5.13 -18.56
CA GLU A 129 13.82 -5.30 -17.78
C GLU A 129 13.61 -5.23 -16.25
N PHE A 130 12.43 -4.79 -15.80
CA PHE A 130 12.05 -4.66 -14.39
C PHE A 130 10.96 -5.65 -13.99
N ALA A 131 10.19 -6.15 -14.98
CA ALA A 131 9.10 -7.08 -14.75
C ALA A 131 9.60 -8.48 -14.39
N SER A 132 8.86 -9.16 -13.54
CA SER A 132 9.04 -10.58 -13.20
C SER A 132 7.76 -11.36 -13.52
N SER A 133 7.86 -12.69 -13.53
CA SER A 133 6.69 -13.56 -13.75
C SER A 133 5.59 -13.43 -12.70
N LYS A 134 5.90 -12.84 -11.55
CA LYS A 134 4.95 -12.60 -10.43
C LYS A 134 4.16 -11.29 -10.59
N ASP A 135 4.57 -10.41 -11.49
CA ASP A 135 3.93 -9.11 -11.68
C ASP A 135 2.69 -9.27 -12.55
N VAL A 136 1.55 -9.07 -11.96
CA VAL A 136 0.25 -9.20 -12.63
C VAL A 136 -0.19 -7.86 -13.19
N HIS A 137 -0.11 -6.82 -12.38
CA HIS A 137 -0.60 -5.48 -12.70
C HIS A 137 0.55 -4.49 -12.89
N ILE A 138 0.29 -3.43 -13.64
CA ILE A 138 1.31 -2.41 -13.91
C ILE A 138 1.90 -1.79 -12.65
N LYS A 139 1.12 -1.64 -11.58
CA LYS A 139 1.61 -1.14 -10.28
C LYS A 139 2.77 -1.96 -9.72
N ASP A 140 2.79 -3.29 -9.97
CA ASP A 140 3.80 -4.19 -9.43
C ASP A 140 5.16 -3.92 -10.07
N VAL A 141 5.15 -3.51 -11.35
CA VAL A 141 6.37 -3.13 -12.08
C VAL A 141 6.78 -1.69 -11.77
N LEU A 142 5.82 -0.76 -11.69
CA LEU A 142 6.11 0.63 -11.37
C LEU A 142 6.83 0.80 -10.04
N LYS A 143 6.48 0.02 -9.01
CA LYS A 143 7.15 0.00 -7.70
C LYS A 143 8.63 -0.40 -7.77
N LYS A 144 9.07 -1.03 -8.85
CA LYS A 144 10.45 -1.49 -9.03
C LYS A 144 11.31 -0.51 -9.82
N LEU A 145 10.70 0.56 -10.35
CA LEU A 145 11.43 1.55 -11.14
C LEU A 145 12.24 2.46 -10.23
N PRO A 146 13.51 2.71 -10.53
CA PRO A 146 14.33 3.63 -9.75
C PRO A 146 13.71 5.02 -9.65
N GLY A 147 13.58 5.52 -8.42
CA GLY A 147 13.00 6.83 -8.12
C GLY A 147 11.47 6.88 -8.14
N VAL A 148 10.80 5.80 -8.47
CA VAL A 148 9.32 5.69 -8.39
C VAL A 148 8.93 5.01 -7.10
N ASP A 149 7.95 5.57 -6.41
CA ASP A 149 7.32 5.00 -5.22
C ASP A 149 5.80 5.05 -5.38
N ILE A 150 5.11 4.10 -4.77
CA ILE A 150 3.64 4.08 -4.70
C ILE A 150 3.26 3.90 -3.23
N ASP A 151 2.66 4.93 -2.66
CA ASP A 151 2.27 4.91 -1.26
C ASP A 151 1.03 4.03 -1.00
N ASP A 152 0.66 3.88 0.29
CA ASP A 152 -0.47 3.03 0.73
C ASP A 152 -1.83 3.50 0.17
N ASN A 153 -1.93 4.76 -0.24
CA ASN A 153 -3.13 5.30 -0.87
C ASN A 153 -3.17 5.05 -2.39
N GLY A 154 -2.10 4.47 -2.96
CA GLY A 154 -1.96 4.22 -4.39
C GLY A 154 -1.42 5.42 -5.18
N GLN A 155 -0.99 6.50 -4.50
CA GLN A 155 -0.41 7.65 -5.13
C GLN A 155 1.01 7.35 -5.63
N VAL A 156 1.23 7.58 -6.93
CA VAL A 156 2.55 7.44 -7.55
C VAL A 156 3.37 8.70 -7.29
N LYS A 157 4.59 8.50 -6.80
CA LYS A 157 5.58 9.56 -6.55
C LYS A 157 6.85 9.29 -7.35
N TYR A 158 7.47 10.35 -7.81
CA TYR A 158 8.79 10.30 -8.44
C TYR A 158 9.77 11.21 -7.69
N LYS A 159 10.88 10.63 -7.22
CA LYS A 159 11.85 11.33 -6.36
C LYS A 159 11.20 12.03 -5.15
N GLY A 160 10.18 11.38 -4.56
CA GLY A 160 9.44 11.89 -3.40
C GLY A 160 8.31 12.87 -3.71
N LYS A 161 8.19 13.39 -4.96
CA LYS A 161 7.12 14.29 -5.39
C LYS A 161 6.00 13.50 -6.07
N ALA A 162 4.74 13.74 -5.68
CA ALA A 162 3.59 13.14 -6.34
C ALA A 162 3.51 13.59 -7.81
N ILE A 163 3.08 12.69 -8.70
CA ILE A 163 2.87 13.04 -10.11
C ILE A 163 1.65 13.92 -10.27
N ASP A 164 1.73 14.86 -11.20
CA ASP A 164 0.66 15.79 -11.53
C ASP A 164 -0.22 15.27 -12.68
N HIS A 165 0.35 14.43 -13.56
CA HIS A 165 -0.35 13.85 -14.71
C HIS A 165 -0.03 12.38 -14.88
N TYR A 166 -1.06 11.59 -15.23
CA TYR A 166 -0.94 10.17 -15.53
C TYR A 166 -1.56 9.87 -16.90
N PHE A 167 -0.74 9.47 -17.83
CA PHE A 167 -1.15 9.20 -19.21
C PHE A 167 -0.95 7.73 -19.58
N VAL A 168 -1.82 7.25 -20.47
CA VAL A 168 -1.60 6.05 -21.26
C VAL A 168 -1.66 6.46 -22.74
N GLU A 169 -0.62 6.17 -23.50
CA GLU A 169 -0.48 6.59 -24.90
C GLU A 169 -0.72 8.12 -25.12
N GLY A 170 -0.36 8.92 -24.09
CA GLY A 170 -0.52 10.38 -24.10
C GLY A 170 -1.95 10.87 -23.86
N MET A 171 -2.82 10.06 -23.30
CA MET A 171 -4.20 10.38 -22.94
C MET A 171 -4.46 10.13 -21.47
N ASP A 172 -5.12 11.07 -20.78
CA ASP A 172 -5.57 10.91 -19.39
C ASP A 172 -7.07 10.59 -19.37
N VAL A 173 -7.41 9.31 -19.50
CA VAL A 173 -8.81 8.85 -19.48
C VAL A 173 -9.41 8.85 -18.06
N THR A 174 -8.57 8.82 -17.02
CA THR A 174 -9.00 8.67 -15.63
C THR A 174 -9.17 9.99 -14.88
N GLY A 175 -8.68 11.11 -15.42
CA GLY A 175 -8.75 12.42 -14.75
C GLY A 175 -8.09 12.42 -13.38
N GLY A 176 -6.96 11.72 -13.24
CA GLY A 176 -6.24 11.57 -11.98
C GLY A 176 -6.67 10.39 -11.10
N ARG A 177 -7.73 9.65 -11.46
CA ARG A 177 -8.17 8.41 -10.77
C ARG A 177 -7.43 7.18 -11.30
N TYR A 178 -6.12 7.27 -11.45
CA TYR A 178 -5.30 6.26 -12.13
C TYR A 178 -5.12 4.94 -11.37
N SER A 179 -5.61 4.80 -10.15
CA SER A 179 -5.72 3.49 -9.48
C SER A 179 -6.50 2.50 -10.30
N GLN A 180 -7.49 2.95 -11.07
CA GLN A 180 -8.27 2.12 -12.01
C GLN A 180 -7.39 1.50 -13.10
N ILE A 181 -6.32 2.17 -13.51
CA ILE A 181 -5.31 1.65 -14.45
C ILE A 181 -4.31 0.78 -13.69
N ASN A 182 -3.73 1.31 -12.61
CA ASN A 182 -2.68 0.64 -11.85
C ASN A 182 -3.07 -0.74 -11.36
N ASN A 183 -4.33 -0.92 -10.95
CA ASN A 183 -4.85 -2.16 -10.40
C ASN A 183 -5.42 -3.13 -11.45
N ASN A 184 -5.69 -2.68 -12.67
CA ASN A 184 -6.42 -3.49 -13.64
C ASN A 184 -5.69 -3.65 -14.99
N LEU A 185 -4.69 -2.84 -15.30
CA LEU A 185 -3.88 -2.99 -16.51
C LEU A 185 -2.80 -4.04 -16.29
N SER A 186 -2.78 -5.05 -17.15
CA SER A 186 -1.74 -6.09 -17.11
C SER A 186 -0.35 -5.50 -17.31
N ALA A 187 0.62 -5.92 -16.51
CA ALA A 187 2.02 -5.55 -16.66
C ALA A 187 2.57 -5.85 -18.06
N LYS A 188 2.14 -6.97 -18.66
CA LYS A 188 2.56 -7.41 -20.00
C LYS A 188 2.03 -6.53 -21.12
N ALA A 189 0.95 -5.78 -20.89
CA ALA A 189 0.38 -4.88 -21.88
C ALA A 189 1.18 -3.58 -22.05
N VAL A 190 2.14 -3.29 -21.16
CA VAL A 190 2.90 -2.03 -21.14
C VAL A 190 4.36 -2.28 -21.51
N LYS A 191 4.81 -1.63 -22.58
CA LYS A 191 6.19 -1.74 -23.08
C LYS A 191 7.17 -0.86 -22.30
N SER A 192 6.79 0.39 -22.04
CA SER A 192 7.67 1.35 -21.36
C SER A 192 6.88 2.38 -20.56
N ALA A 193 7.52 2.93 -19.52
CA ALA A 193 7.06 4.08 -18.76
C ALA A 193 7.98 5.27 -19.04
N GLU A 194 7.40 6.43 -19.32
CA GLU A 194 8.09 7.69 -19.55
C GLU A 194 7.75 8.65 -18.40
N ILE A 195 8.75 9.10 -17.67
CA ILE A 195 8.58 10.14 -16.66
C ILE A 195 9.14 11.43 -17.23
N MET A 196 8.31 12.46 -17.27
CA MET A 196 8.65 13.78 -17.76
C MET A 196 8.67 14.75 -16.59
N GLU A 197 9.85 15.26 -16.25
CA GLU A 197 10.04 16.35 -15.30
C GLU A 197 9.81 17.68 -16.02
N ASN A 198 9.41 18.72 -15.29
CA ASN A 198 9.12 20.06 -15.84
C ASN A 198 8.07 20.02 -16.97
N TYR A 199 7.08 19.14 -16.81
CA TYR A 199 6.06 18.92 -17.81
C TYR A 199 5.13 20.15 -17.91
N GLN A 200 5.02 20.74 -19.10
CA GLN A 200 4.07 21.81 -19.38
C GLN A 200 2.89 21.26 -20.16
N SER A 201 1.75 21.10 -19.47
CA SER A 201 0.52 20.53 -20.03
C SER A 201 -0.10 21.43 -21.12
N VAL A 202 0.02 22.76 -20.96
CA VAL A 202 -0.57 23.77 -21.86
C VAL A 202 0.43 24.17 -22.94
N LYS A 203 0.19 23.75 -24.18
CA LYS A 203 1.09 24.04 -25.31
C LYS A 203 1.31 25.55 -25.53
N ALA A 204 0.28 26.38 -25.29
CA ALA A 204 0.36 27.83 -25.42
C ALA A 204 1.35 28.50 -24.44
N LEU A 205 1.67 27.84 -23.34
CA LEU A 205 2.62 28.31 -22.31
C LEU A 205 4.01 27.68 -22.43
N LYS A 206 4.17 26.70 -23.30
CA LYS A 206 5.45 26.00 -23.48
C LYS A 206 6.55 26.95 -23.96
N GLY A 207 7.66 26.96 -23.21
CA GLY A 207 8.77 27.85 -23.47
C GLY A 207 8.57 29.31 -23.01
N LYS A 208 7.39 29.67 -22.49
CA LYS A 208 7.06 30.98 -21.92
C LYS A 208 6.98 30.95 -20.40
N LEU A 209 6.52 29.86 -19.85
CA LEU A 209 6.40 29.63 -18.40
C LEU A 209 7.09 28.34 -18.04
N SER A 210 7.91 28.37 -17.01
CA SER A 210 8.48 27.15 -16.42
C SER A 210 7.39 26.37 -15.68
N SER A 211 7.47 25.07 -15.74
CA SER A 211 6.62 24.17 -14.96
C SER A 211 7.51 23.27 -14.11
N ASP A 212 7.06 22.91 -12.94
CA ASP A 212 7.65 21.91 -12.05
C ASP A 212 6.81 20.64 -11.95
N GLU A 213 5.79 20.53 -12.82
CA GLU A 213 4.90 19.38 -12.89
C GLU A 213 5.63 18.11 -13.36
N ILE A 214 5.22 16.99 -12.84
CA ILE A 214 5.73 15.66 -13.21
C ILE A 214 4.62 14.89 -13.90
N ALA A 215 4.91 14.36 -15.09
CA ALA A 215 3.99 13.50 -15.81
C ALA A 215 4.55 12.09 -15.99
N LEU A 216 3.72 11.08 -15.75
CA LEU A 216 3.98 9.69 -16.09
C LEU A 216 3.15 9.31 -17.31
N ASN A 217 3.79 8.72 -18.32
CA ASN A 217 3.12 8.24 -19.53
C ASN A 217 3.49 6.77 -19.80
N LEU A 218 2.49 5.91 -19.78
CA LEU A 218 2.64 4.50 -20.12
C LEU A 218 2.49 4.32 -21.64
N LYS A 219 3.47 3.65 -22.25
CA LYS A 219 3.42 3.21 -23.64
C LYS A 219 3.07 1.73 -23.71
N LEU A 220 2.00 1.42 -24.37
CA LEU A 220 1.52 0.07 -24.53
C LEU A 220 2.37 -0.73 -25.55
N ASP A 221 2.38 -2.04 -25.38
CA ASP A 221 2.82 -2.93 -26.43
C ASP A 221 1.91 -2.74 -27.66
N PRO A 222 2.47 -2.70 -28.89
CA PRO A 222 1.66 -2.54 -30.09
C PRO A 222 0.52 -3.53 -30.24
N GLN A 223 0.69 -4.75 -29.73
CA GLN A 223 -0.34 -5.80 -29.78
C GLN A 223 -1.46 -5.58 -28.75
N ALA A 224 -1.20 -4.85 -27.66
CA ALA A 224 -2.20 -4.54 -26.63
C ALA A 224 -3.01 -3.26 -26.92
N ARG A 225 -2.57 -2.44 -27.90
CA ARG A 225 -3.27 -1.22 -28.26
C ARG A 225 -4.62 -1.51 -28.89
N ASP A 226 -5.62 -0.72 -28.54
CA ASP A 226 -6.99 -0.79 -29.06
C ASP A 226 -7.70 -2.13 -28.81
N GLN A 227 -7.03 -3.08 -28.16
CA GLN A 227 -7.63 -4.35 -27.73
C GLN A 227 -8.40 -4.18 -26.43
N TRP A 228 -9.46 -4.98 -26.29
CA TRP A 228 -10.14 -5.09 -25.01
C TRP A 228 -9.34 -6.00 -24.07
N ILE A 229 -8.97 -5.46 -22.93
CA ILE A 229 -8.41 -6.19 -21.80
C ILE A 229 -9.53 -6.37 -20.79
N VAL A 230 -9.98 -7.60 -20.63
CA VAL A 230 -11.05 -7.93 -19.69
C VAL A 230 -10.48 -8.80 -18.59
N ASN A 231 -10.74 -8.45 -17.35
CA ASN A 231 -10.39 -9.27 -16.21
C ASN A 231 -11.54 -9.33 -15.22
N GLY A 232 -11.60 -10.43 -14.49
CA GLY A 232 -12.63 -10.66 -13.47
C GLY A 232 -12.05 -11.42 -12.29
N THR A 233 -12.60 -11.16 -11.12
CA THR A 233 -12.30 -11.88 -9.88
C THR A 233 -13.63 -12.28 -9.25
N LEU A 234 -13.72 -13.52 -8.80
CA LEU A 234 -14.82 -14.02 -7.97
C LEU A 234 -14.18 -14.68 -6.76
N GLY A 235 -14.44 -14.14 -5.58
CA GLY A 235 -13.95 -14.65 -4.32
C GLY A 235 -15.10 -14.90 -3.35
N ALA A 236 -15.06 -16.01 -2.64
CA ALA A 236 -15.96 -16.33 -1.56
C ALA A 236 -15.18 -16.90 -0.38
N GLY A 237 -15.59 -16.56 0.81
CA GLY A 237 -14.98 -17.02 2.05
C GLY A 237 -16.01 -17.09 3.16
N TRP A 238 -15.61 -17.64 4.28
CA TRP A 238 -16.44 -17.73 5.48
C TRP A 238 -15.67 -17.22 6.68
N SER A 239 -16.31 -16.36 7.48
CA SER A 239 -15.80 -15.91 8.77
C SER A 239 -16.66 -16.53 9.87
N ASP A 240 -16.07 -17.21 10.83
CA ASP A 240 -16.77 -17.86 11.94
C ASP A 240 -17.26 -16.91 13.02
N GLY A 241 -17.07 -15.62 12.86
CA GLY A 241 -17.68 -14.59 13.69
C GLY A 241 -17.47 -14.80 15.19
N THR A 242 -16.24 -14.98 15.64
CA THR A 242 -15.93 -14.98 17.07
C THR A 242 -15.84 -13.54 17.58
N GLN A 243 -16.97 -12.95 17.97
CA GLN A 243 -16.97 -11.76 18.82
C GLN A 243 -17.21 -12.17 20.27
N GLU A 244 -16.15 -12.19 21.06
CA GLU A 244 -16.20 -12.48 22.49
C GLU A 244 -16.65 -11.26 23.36
N THR A 245 -16.86 -10.10 22.79
CA THR A 245 -17.10 -8.86 23.57
C THR A 245 -18.48 -8.73 24.16
N THR A 246 -19.47 -9.49 23.71
CA THR A 246 -20.86 -9.40 24.26
C THR A 246 -21.45 -10.73 24.69
N GLY A 247 -20.67 -11.82 24.69
CA GLY A 247 -21.19 -13.15 25.05
C GLY A 247 -22.18 -13.76 24.04
N THR A 248 -22.48 -13.08 22.97
CA THR A 248 -23.31 -13.56 21.86
C THR A 248 -22.36 -14.03 20.73
N ARG A 249 -22.43 -15.31 20.44
CA ARG A 249 -21.74 -15.92 19.30
C ARG A 249 -22.43 -15.42 18.05
N ASP A 250 -21.83 -14.48 17.35
CA ASP A 250 -22.33 -14.04 16.06
C ASP A 250 -22.29 -15.22 15.08
N LYS A 251 -23.37 -15.37 14.32
CA LYS A 251 -23.42 -16.37 13.24
C LYS A 251 -22.35 -16.01 12.22
N GLY A 252 -21.60 -17.02 11.77
CA GLY A 252 -20.58 -16.81 10.75
C GLY A 252 -21.14 -16.06 9.53
N THR A 253 -20.29 -15.25 8.91
CA THR A 253 -20.65 -14.37 7.79
C THR A 253 -20.00 -14.85 6.50
N LEU A 254 -20.77 -14.91 5.42
CA LEU A 254 -20.23 -15.10 4.07
C LEU A 254 -19.44 -13.87 3.66
N LEU A 255 -18.19 -14.06 3.32
CA LEU A 255 -17.34 -13.03 2.72
C LEU A 255 -17.32 -13.19 1.21
N TRP A 256 -17.27 -12.06 0.50
CA TRP A 256 -17.13 -12.06 -0.96
C TRP A 256 -16.19 -10.95 -1.42
N GLU A 257 -15.61 -11.18 -2.58
CA GLU A 257 -14.85 -10.21 -3.36
C GLU A 257 -15.10 -10.46 -4.84
N ASN A 258 -15.75 -9.51 -5.51
CA ASN A 258 -16.05 -9.61 -6.92
C ASN A 258 -15.49 -8.39 -7.67
N ALA A 259 -14.93 -8.63 -8.84
CA ALA A 259 -14.50 -7.58 -9.75
C ALA A 259 -14.76 -7.99 -11.19
N ALA A 260 -15.19 -7.05 -12.00
CA ALA A 260 -15.27 -7.15 -13.45
C ALA A 260 -14.78 -5.84 -14.05
N ASN A 261 -13.72 -5.90 -14.86
CA ASN A 261 -13.12 -4.72 -15.46
C ASN A 261 -12.90 -4.96 -16.96
N ALA A 262 -13.15 -3.92 -17.74
CA ALA A 262 -12.91 -3.90 -19.18
C ALA A 262 -12.21 -2.60 -19.57
N LEU A 263 -11.02 -2.72 -20.14
CA LEU A 263 -10.19 -1.60 -20.57
C LEU A 263 -9.94 -1.70 -22.07
N GLN A 264 -10.12 -0.61 -22.78
CA GLN A 264 -9.67 -0.44 -24.17
C GLN A 264 -8.84 0.82 -24.24
N LEU A 265 -7.55 0.69 -24.51
CA LEU A 265 -6.59 1.78 -24.45
C LEU A 265 -5.89 1.93 -25.79
N GLY A 266 -6.06 3.08 -26.42
CA GLY A 266 -5.48 3.41 -27.71
C GLY A 266 -5.04 4.87 -27.79
N LYS A 267 -4.60 5.31 -28.96
CA LYS A 267 -4.11 6.70 -29.16
C LYS A 267 -5.21 7.71 -29.44
N GLY A 268 -6.35 7.28 -29.97
CA GLY A 268 -7.46 8.17 -30.35
C GLY A 268 -8.71 7.99 -29.49
N LYS A 269 -8.82 6.84 -28.84
CA LYS A 269 -9.97 6.48 -28.03
C LYS A 269 -9.54 5.60 -26.88
N GLN A 270 -10.05 5.87 -25.71
CA GLN A 270 -9.87 5.03 -24.52
C GLN A 270 -11.18 4.85 -23.78
N SER A 271 -11.37 3.67 -23.21
CA SER A 271 -12.53 3.32 -22.40
C SER A 271 -12.11 2.47 -21.23
N ILE A 272 -12.66 2.73 -20.06
CA ILE A 272 -12.45 1.94 -18.84
C ILE A 272 -13.82 1.78 -18.19
N TYR A 273 -14.24 0.54 -17.99
CA TYR A 273 -15.45 0.18 -17.27
C TYR A 273 -15.08 -0.77 -16.14
N GLY A 274 -15.64 -0.57 -14.98
CA GLY A 274 -15.36 -1.41 -13.84
C GLY A 274 -16.57 -1.54 -12.91
N TYR A 275 -16.76 -2.73 -12.38
CA TYR A 275 -17.59 -3.02 -11.23
C TYR A 275 -16.79 -3.80 -10.22
N LYS A 276 -16.85 -3.40 -8.96
CA LYS A 276 -16.23 -4.13 -7.84
C LYS A 276 -17.17 -4.16 -6.66
N SER A 277 -17.18 -5.27 -5.94
CA SER A 277 -17.89 -5.36 -4.67
C SER A 277 -17.15 -6.26 -3.69
N ASN A 278 -17.22 -5.93 -2.42
CA ASN A 278 -16.66 -6.76 -1.36
C ASN A 278 -17.30 -6.47 0.01
N ASN A 279 -17.05 -7.40 0.95
CA ASN A 279 -17.28 -7.22 2.37
C ASN A 279 -16.12 -7.74 3.23
N ASN A 280 -14.91 -7.80 2.68
CA ASN A 280 -13.73 -8.43 3.29
C ASN A 280 -12.79 -7.43 3.99
N GLY A 281 -13.22 -6.21 4.28
CA GLY A 281 -12.42 -5.17 4.92
C GLY A 281 -11.51 -4.37 3.98
N THR A 282 -11.56 -4.62 2.66
CA THR A 282 -10.81 -3.83 1.68
C THR A 282 -11.61 -2.61 1.24
N ASP A 283 -11.01 -1.43 1.36
CA ASP A 283 -11.63 -0.17 0.97
C ASP A 283 -11.56 0.04 -0.56
N LEU A 284 -12.67 -0.21 -1.25
CA LEU A 284 -12.78 -0.02 -2.70
C LEU A 284 -13.04 1.44 -3.11
N SER A 285 -13.45 2.31 -2.18
CA SER A 285 -13.77 3.71 -2.48
C SER A 285 -12.53 4.49 -2.99
N ARG A 286 -11.35 4.05 -2.61
CA ARG A 286 -10.06 4.65 -3.00
C ARG A 286 -9.84 4.68 -4.51
N GLU A 287 -10.43 3.75 -5.27
CA GLU A 287 -10.29 3.77 -6.73
C GLU A 287 -11.02 4.94 -7.40
N GLN A 288 -11.94 5.57 -6.68
CA GLN A 288 -12.65 6.77 -7.13
C GLN A 288 -11.92 8.08 -6.73
N HIS A 289 -10.85 8.01 -5.94
CA HIS A 289 -10.13 9.19 -5.50
C HIS A 289 -9.19 9.72 -6.57
N ILE A 290 -9.13 11.05 -6.68
CA ILE A 290 -8.14 11.75 -7.51
C ILE A 290 -6.80 11.70 -6.77
N LEU A 291 -5.80 11.11 -7.40
CA LEU A 291 -4.47 10.90 -6.82
C LEU A 291 -3.40 11.83 -7.36
N THR A 292 -3.73 12.60 -8.41
CA THR A 292 -2.82 13.61 -8.96
C THR A 292 -2.78 14.85 -8.08
N ASN A 293 -1.65 15.54 -8.08
CA ASN A 293 -1.41 16.70 -7.23
C ASN A 293 -2.12 17.99 -7.73
N ASN A 294 -3.01 17.85 -8.71
CA ASN A 294 -3.68 18.99 -9.34
C ASN A 294 -4.84 19.53 -8.45
N THR A 295 -4.46 20.08 -7.29
CA THR A 295 -5.39 20.65 -6.29
C THR A 295 -5.90 22.05 -6.63
N SER A 296 -5.39 22.68 -7.69
CA SER A 296 -5.68 24.08 -8.04
C SER A 296 -7.14 24.37 -8.41
N GLN A 297 -8.00 23.32 -8.46
CA GLN A 297 -9.40 23.43 -8.84
C GLN A 297 -10.36 22.95 -7.74
N GLN A 298 -9.89 22.78 -6.51
CA GLN A 298 -10.79 22.45 -5.39
C GLN A 298 -11.33 23.74 -4.78
N ILE A 299 -12.65 23.88 -4.82
CA ILE A 299 -13.35 24.93 -4.07
C ILE A 299 -13.75 24.30 -2.73
N PRO A 300 -13.22 24.76 -1.59
CA PRO A 300 -13.53 24.18 -0.30
C PRO A 300 -15.00 24.36 0.04
N LEU A 301 -15.61 23.32 0.59
CA LEU A 301 -16.96 23.35 1.18
C LEU A 301 -16.84 23.37 2.68
N HIS A 302 -17.57 24.28 3.33
CA HIS A 302 -17.62 24.42 4.77
C HIS A 302 -19.02 24.05 5.30
N GLY A 303 -19.10 23.57 6.52
CA GLY A 303 -20.36 23.35 7.21
C GLY A 303 -20.99 21.97 7.02
N PHE A 304 -20.19 20.95 6.74
CA PHE A 304 -20.65 19.58 6.58
C PHE A 304 -20.58 18.80 7.91
N LEU A 305 -21.68 18.14 8.29
CA LEU A 305 -21.65 17.20 9.43
C LEU A 305 -20.99 15.90 9.03
N VAL A 306 -19.96 15.51 9.77
CA VAL A 306 -19.25 14.24 9.56
C VAL A 306 -19.36 13.41 10.83
N GLN A 307 -19.80 12.17 10.69
CA GLN A 307 -19.74 11.21 11.79
C GLN A 307 -18.27 10.78 11.99
N PRO A 308 -17.68 10.97 13.18
CA PRO A 308 -16.32 10.52 13.42
C PRO A 308 -16.24 9.00 13.35
N GLY A 309 -15.32 8.49 12.54
CA GLY A 309 -14.99 7.08 12.51
C GLY A 309 -14.17 6.65 13.74
N ILE A 310 -14.20 5.37 14.05
CA ILE A 310 -13.35 4.78 15.08
C ILE A 310 -11.92 4.67 14.53
N SER A 311 -10.97 5.26 15.27
CA SER A 311 -9.54 5.11 14.98
C SER A 311 -8.92 4.19 16.02
N ALA A 312 -8.20 3.17 15.58
CA ALA A 312 -7.41 2.29 16.43
C ALA A 312 -6.07 1.98 15.76
N PRO A 313 -5.01 1.68 16.52
CA PRO A 313 -3.68 1.34 15.99
C PRO A 313 -3.64 -0.10 15.44
N LEU A 314 -4.60 -0.46 14.61
CA LEU A 314 -4.74 -1.75 13.95
C LEU A 314 -4.75 -1.57 12.43
N ASP A 315 -4.45 -2.65 11.72
CA ASP A 315 -4.59 -2.68 10.27
C ASP A 315 -6.03 -2.35 9.87
N LYS A 316 -6.19 -1.46 8.89
CA LYS A 316 -7.50 -1.00 8.42
C LYS A 316 -8.43 -2.14 8.02
N GLN A 317 -7.90 -3.22 7.46
CA GLN A 317 -8.70 -4.41 7.11
C GLN A 317 -9.34 -5.09 8.32
N ARG A 318 -8.75 -4.94 9.51
CA ARG A 318 -9.31 -5.48 10.76
C ARG A 318 -10.36 -4.59 11.41
N LEU A 319 -10.43 -3.33 10.98
CA LEU A 319 -11.36 -2.33 11.52
C LEU A 319 -12.54 -2.05 10.60
N LEU A 320 -12.41 -2.38 9.32
CA LEU A 320 -13.39 -2.06 8.30
C LEU A 320 -14.34 -3.24 8.08
N PHE A 321 -15.52 -3.19 8.71
CA PHE A 321 -16.64 -4.09 8.42
C PHE A 321 -17.51 -3.40 7.38
N ASN A 322 -17.19 -3.63 6.11
CA ASN A 322 -17.82 -2.95 4.99
C ASN A 322 -18.71 -3.89 4.18
N GLU A 323 -19.62 -3.29 3.46
CA GLU A 323 -20.32 -3.84 2.30
C GLU A 323 -20.25 -2.77 1.22
N THR A 324 -19.41 -2.99 0.23
CA THR A 324 -19.04 -1.95 -0.73
C THR A 324 -19.34 -2.42 -2.15
N HIS A 325 -19.97 -1.55 -2.94
CA HIS A 325 -20.16 -1.71 -4.38
C HIS A 325 -19.66 -0.45 -5.08
N THR A 326 -18.83 -0.60 -6.10
CA THR A 326 -18.34 0.52 -6.92
C THR A 326 -18.57 0.25 -8.39
N LEU A 327 -18.99 1.28 -9.10
CA LEU A 327 -19.13 1.31 -10.56
C LEU A 327 -18.30 2.47 -11.10
N ASN A 328 -17.60 2.26 -12.21
CA ASN A 328 -16.96 3.33 -12.96
C ASN A 328 -17.15 3.17 -14.46
N ALA A 329 -17.25 4.28 -15.15
CA ALA A 329 -17.29 4.36 -16.60
C ALA A 329 -16.52 5.60 -17.04
N ASN A 330 -15.43 5.39 -17.75
CA ASN A 330 -14.58 6.46 -18.25
C ASN A 330 -14.40 6.28 -19.75
N ARG A 331 -14.57 7.36 -20.50
CA ARG A 331 -14.37 7.38 -21.94
C ARG A 331 -13.68 8.64 -22.37
N MET A 332 -12.67 8.52 -23.21
CA MET A 332 -11.96 9.63 -23.77
C MET A 332 -11.83 9.48 -25.28
N TYR A 333 -12.09 10.56 -25.97
CA TYR A 333 -11.90 10.72 -27.40
C TYR A 333 -10.84 11.78 -27.65
N LYS A 334 -9.90 11.48 -28.52
CA LYS A 334 -8.89 12.40 -29.01
C LYS A 334 -8.99 12.46 -30.55
N TRP A 335 -9.57 13.53 -31.06
CA TRP A 335 -9.77 13.69 -32.51
C TRP A 335 -8.44 13.94 -33.25
N ASN A 336 -7.55 14.67 -32.58
CA ASN A 336 -6.19 14.93 -33.04
C ASN A 336 -5.29 15.25 -31.85
N ASP A 337 -4.04 15.64 -32.07
CA ASP A 337 -3.10 15.94 -30.97
C ASP A 337 -3.42 17.21 -30.18
N GLU A 338 -4.50 17.91 -30.53
CA GLU A 338 -4.88 19.17 -29.93
C GLU A 338 -6.23 19.09 -29.21
N ARG A 339 -7.16 18.28 -29.73
CA ARG A 339 -8.55 18.27 -29.25
C ARG A 339 -8.93 16.94 -28.62
N SER A 340 -9.48 17.02 -27.43
CA SER A 340 -9.97 15.84 -26.71
C SER A 340 -11.26 16.12 -25.92
N LEU A 341 -12.01 15.07 -25.67
CA LEU A 341 -13.17 15.04 -24.77
C LEU A 341 -13.06 13.84 -23.87
N ARG A 342 -13.09 14.07 -22.56
CA ARG A 342 -13.18 13.03 -21.53
C ARG A 342 -14.53 13.07 -20.85
N LEU A 343 -15.14 11.91 -20.71
CA LEU A 343 -16.36 11.68 -19.99
C LEU A 343 -16.11 10.64 -18.92
N GLN A 344 -16.55 10.92 -17.70
CA GLN A 344 -16.37 10.03 -16.56
C GLN A 344 -17.65 9.98 -15.75
N ALA A 345 -17.98 8.81 -15.24
CA ALA A 345 -19.02 8.61 -14.25
C ALA A 345 -18.58 7.55 -13.25
N GLY A 346 -18.92 7.75 -12.01
CA GLY A 346 -18.66 6.78 -10.95
C GLY A 346 -19.78 6.79 -9.92
N TYR A 347 -19.99 5.62 -9.31
CA TYR A 347 -20.93 5.43 -8.21
C TYR A 347 -20.31 4.50 -7.19
N THR A 348 -20.47 4.83 -5.93
CA THR A 348 -20.07 3.99 -4.80
C THR A 348 -21.22 3.91 -3.81
N HIS A 349 -21.61 2.69 -3.48
CA HIS A 349 -22.41 2.38 -2.31
C HIS A 349 -21.50 1.75 -1.27
N ASN A 350 -21.49 2.27 -0.06
CA ASN A 350 -20.68 1.76 1.02
C ASN A 350 -21.46 1.75 2.33
N ARG A 351 -21.54 0.59 2.97
CA ARG A 351 -22.08 0.42 4.30
C ARG A 351 -20.95 -0.02 5.22
N ILE A 352 -20.67 0.76 6.25
CA ILE A 352 -19.62 0.50 7.24
C ILE A 352 -20.28 0.31 8.59
N THR A 353 -19.92 -0.77 9.27
CA THR A 353 -20.31 -1.02 10.65
C THR A 353 -19.05 -0.99 11.51
N GLN A 354 -19.10 -0.29 12.62
CA GLN A 354 -17.99 -0.21 13.58
C GLN A 354 -18.52 -0.40 14.99
N GLN A 355 -17.72 -1.07 15.83
CA GLN A 355 -18.00 -1.27 17.23
C GLN A 355 -16.80 -0.81 18.05
N ARG A 356 -17.06 -0.13 19.16
CA ARG A 356 -16.05 0.31 20.10
C ARG A 356 -16.54 0.05 21.52
N GLY A 357 -15.72 -0.64 22.32
CA GLY A 357 -15.89 -0.72 23.77
C GLY A 357 -14.91 0.20 24.48
N ASN A 358 -15.36 0.87 25.53
CA ASN A 358 -14.53 1.63 26.45
C ASN A 358 -14.88 1.18 27.87
N SER A 359 -13.88 0.73 28.65
CA SER A 359 -14.06 0.34 30.05
C SER A 359 -13.17 1.23 30.90
N GLN A 360 -13.79 1.97 31.81
CA GLN A 360 -13.11 2.83 32.78
C GLN A 360 -13.36 2.29 34.16
N VAL A 361 -12.29 2.13 34.95
CA VAL A 361 -12.33 1.67 36.32
C VAL A 361 -11.76 2.73 37.22
N TYR A 362 -12.60 3.23 38.13
CA TYR A 362 -12.21 4.18 39.13
C TYR A 362 -12.06 3.47 40.46
N TYR A 363 -10.84 3.40 40.98
CA TYR A 363 -10.56 2.82 42.30
C TYR A 363 -10.74 3.88 43.37
N GLN A 364 -11.69 3.65 44.27
CA GLN A 364 -11.89 4.44 45.50
C GLN A 364 -11.42 3.60 46.70
N PRO A 365 -11.11 4.23 47.89
CA PRO A 365 -10.61 3.50 49.05
C PRO A 365 -11.51 2.34 49.51
N ASP A 366 -12.84 2.51 49.39
CA ASP A 366 -13.83 1.56 49.87
C ASP A 366 -14.72 0.99 48.74
N ASP A 367 -14.50 1.37 47.48
CA ASP A 367 -15.36 0.95 46.38
C ASP A 367 -14.61 1.02 45.02
N THR A 368 -15.14 0.33 44.04
CA THR A 368 -14.63 0.37 42.66
C THR A 368 -15.78 0.65 41.70
N ILE A 369 -15.76 1.78 41.08
CA ILE A 369 -16.74 2.17 40.06
C ILE A 369 -16.22 1.72 38.70
N ARG A 370 -16.96 0.85 38.00
CA ARG A 370 -16.69 0.46 36.65
C ARG A 370 -17.75 1.04 35.71
N MET A 371 -17.28 1.73 34.71
CA MET A 371 -18.12 2.26 33.64
C MET A 371 -17.71 1.55 32.33
N ASP A 372 -18.62 0.74 31.80
CA ASP A 372 -18.44 0.07 30.52
C ASP A 372 -19.36 0.75 29.49
N GLU A 373 -18.75 1.27 28.43
CA GLU A 373 -19.45 1.92 27.32
C GLU A 373 -19.22 1.09 26.07
N ALA A 374 -20.27 0.78 25.34
CA ALA A 374 -20.21 0.14 24.04
C ALA A 374 -20.90 1.02 23.00
N TYR A 375 -20.24 1.26 21.88
CA TYR A 375 -20.77 2.08 20.80
C TYR A 375 -20.86 1.26 19.52
N HIS A 376 -22.04 1.26 18.90
CA HIS A 376 -22.29 0.63 17.60
C HIS A 376 -22.65 1.72 16.59
N TYR A 377 -21.80 1.86 15.58
CA TYR A 377 -22.01 2.80 14.50
C TYR A 377 -22.30 2.04 13.20
N CYS A 378 -23.30 2.51 12.47
CA CYS A 378 -23.55 2.11 11.11
C CYS A 378 -23.57 3.36 10.23
N LEU A 379 -22.71 3.40 9.22
CA LEU A 379 -22.66 4.45 8.23
C LEU A 379 -23.00 3.88 6.86
N GLN A 380 -23.98 4.44 6.19
CA GLN A 380 -24.28 4.20 4.77
C GLN A 380 -23.88 5.44 3.99
N ASN A 381 -23.10 5.24 2.94
CA ASN A 381 -22.64 6.30 2.04
C ASN A 381 -22.98 5.91 0.59
N ASP A 382 -23.70 6.77 -0.10
CA ASP A 382 -23.97 6.70 -1.51
C ASP A 382 -23.34 7.91 -2.19
N ALA A 383 -22.30 7.69 -2.99
CA ALA A 383 -21.59 8.74 -3.69
C ALA A 383 -21.61 8.52 -5.20
N ALA A 384 -21.96 9.55 -5.95
CA ALA A 384 -21.94 9.54 -7.41
C ALA A 384 -21.21 10.76 -7.93
N HIS A 385 -20.47 10.62 -9.03
CA HIS A 385 -19.89 11.73 -9.74
C HIS A 385 -20.02 11.57 -11.24
N MET A 386 -20.08 12.70 -11.94
CA MET A 386 -20.03 12.79 -13.39
C MET A 386 -19.13 13.95 -13.77
N GLU A 387 -18.19 13.70 -14.68
CA GLU A 387 -17.27 14.71 -15.19
C GLU A 387 -17.25 14.72 -16.71
N MET A 388 -17.28 15.92 -17.27
CA MET A 388 -17.04 16.19 -18.69
C MET A 388 -15.91 17.20 -18.81
N HIS A 389 -14.86 16.84 -19.53
CA HIS A 389 -13.72 17.72 -19.77
C HIS A 389 -13.41 17.80 -21.26
N TYR A 390 -13.64 18.97 -21.84
CA TYR A 390 -13.26 19.31 -23.21
C TYR A 390 -11.97 20.14 -23.20
N GLU A 391 -11.05 19.83 -24.10
CA GLU A 391 -9.79 20.52 -24.25
C GLU A 391 -9.47 20.75 -25.72
N ASP A 392 -9.10 22.00 -26.09
CA ASP A 392 -8.46 22.40 -27.36
C ASP A 392 -7.11 23.05 -27.03
N ASN A 393 -6.01 22.28 -27.16
CA ASN A 393 -4.67 22.62 -26.67
C ASN A 393 -3.71 22.89 -27.85
N LYS A 394 -3.71 24.12 -28.35
CA LYS A 394 -2.84 24.58 -29.44
C LYS A 394 -1.75 25.51 -28.93
N THR A 395 -0.73 25.70 -29.74
CA THR A 395 0.38 26.63 -29.43
C THR A 395 -0.07 28.07 -29.33
N ILE A 396 -1.06 28.50 -30.17
CA ILE A 396 -1.55 29.87 -30.21
C ILE A 396 -2.73 30.11 -29.27
N HIS A 397 -3.50 29.10 -28.97
CA HIS A 397 -4.59 29.19 -28.00
C HIS A 397 -4.78 27.87 -27.23
N TYR A 398 -5.27 27.99 -26.01
CA TYR A 398 -5.71 26.90 -25.17
C TYR A 398 -7.12 27.22 -24.68
N LEU A 399 -8.02 26.26 -24.84
CA LEU A 399 -9.35 26.28 -24.27
C LEU A 399 -9.60 25.00 -23.52
N SER A 400 -10.01 25.09 -22.26
CA SER A 400 -10.42 23.97 -21.44
C SER A 400 -11.73 24.31 -20.75
N ASN A 401 -12.66 23.38 -20.80
CA ASN A 401 -13.88 23.44 -20.01
C ASN A 401 -14.10 22.11 -19.31
N ARG A 402 -14.08 22.13 -17.98
CA ARG A 402 -14.33 20.99 -17.12
C ARG A 402 -15.58 21.24 -16.29
N PHE A 403 -16.58 20.40 -16.52
CA PHE A 403 -17.79 20.36 -15.72
C PHE A 403 -17.76 19.11 -14.84
N LEU A 404 -18.07 19.26 -13.54
CA LEU A 404 -18.10 18.21 -12.55
C LEU A 404 -19.39 18.33 -11.75
N ALA A 405 -20.16 17.26 -11.70
CA ALA A 405 -21.31 17.11 -10.80
C ALA A 405 -21.04 15.96 -9.83
N GLU A 406 -21.25 16.22 -8.56
CA GLU A 406 -21.03 15.25 -7.48
C GLU A 406 -22.27 15.22 -6.58
N SER A 407 -22.68 14.03 -6.18
CA SER A 407 -23.73 13.81 -5.21
C SER A 407 -23.26 12.81 -4.17
N GLU A 408 -23.47 13.12 -2.91
CA GLU A 408 -23.12 12.25 -1.79
C GLU A 408 -24.24 12.29 -0.76
N THR A 409 -24.69 11.12 -0.32
CA THR A 409 -25.66 10.98 0.76
C THR A 409 -25.09 10.08 1.83
N ASN A 410 -25.06 10.57 3.07
CA ASN A 410 -24.63 9.83 4.23
C ASN A 410 -25.79 9.63 5.18
N ARG A 411 -25.94 8.41 5.71
CA ARG A 411 -26.82 8.06 6.81
C ARG A 411 -26.02 7.37 7.88
N GLY A 412 -25.88 8.03 9.04
CA GLY A 412 -25.16 7.51 10.20
C GLY A 412 -26.14 7.21 11.31
N THR A 413 -26.01 6.06 11.97
CA THR A 413 -26.77 5.71 13.17
C THR A 413 -25.80 5.29 14.26
N SER A 414 -26.04 5.77 15.50
CA SER A 414 -25.40 5.29 16.73
C SER A 414 -26.49 4.82 17.67
N HIS A 415 -26.48 3.52 18.02
CA HIS A 415 -27.54 2.93 18.83
C HIS A 415 -27.51 3.43 20.27
N GLU A 416 -26.34 3.52 20.88
CA GLU A 416 -26.19 3.87 22.28
C GLU A 416 -26.49 5.35 22.55
N LEU A 417 -26.16 6.20 21.58
CA LEU A 417 -26.45 7.64 21.65
C LEU A 417 -27.84 7.96 21.08
N GLN A 418 -28.56 6.96 20.59
CA GLN A 418 -29.86 7.12 19.88
C GLN A 418 -29.82 8.24 18.83
N GLN A 419 -28.69 8.37 18.15
CA GLN A 419 -28.43 9.40 17.16
C GLN A 419 -28.64 8.90 15.75
N THR A 420 -29.30 9.70 14.95
CA THR A 420 -29.37 9.50 13.50
C THR A 420 -28.90 10.76 12.80
N MET A 421 -27.88 10.62 11.97
CA MET A 421 -27.35 11.67 11.11
C MET A 421 -27.78 11.42 9.67
N ARG A 422 -28.24 12.44 8.99
CA ARG A 422 -28.45 12.41 7.53
C ARG A 422 -27.81 13.64 6.91
N THR A 423 -26.99 13.42 5.92
CA THR A 423 -26.41 14.49 5.11
C THR A 423 -26.62 14.17 3.64
N SER A 424 -26.96 15.15 2.85
CA SER A 424 -27.01 15.06 1.41
C SER A 424 -26.22 16.22 0.83
N GLN A 425 -25.38 15.91 -0.10
CA GLN A 425 -24.56 16.89 -0.79
C GLN A 425 -24.81 16.74 -2.29
N PHE A 426 -25.10 17.84 -2.94
CA PHE A 426 -25.03 17.95 -4.39
C PHE A 426 -24.18 19.16 -4.73
N THR A 427 -23.18 18.96 -5.58
CA THR A 427 -22.34 20.03 -6.09
C THR A 427 -22.25 19.96 -7.60
N ALA A 428 -22.33 21.11 -8.24
CA ALA A 428 -22.04 21.26 -9.66
C ALA A 428 -20.96 22.35 -9.81
N LYS A 429 -19.87 22.01 -10.47
CA LYS A 429 -18.70 22.89 -10.64
C LYS A 429 -18.37 23.00 -12.10
N ASN A 430 -18.06 24.21 -12.55
CA ASN A 430 -17.56 24.45 -13.90
C ASN A 430 -16.25 25.25 -13.84
N PHE A 431 -15.22 24.75 -14.47
CA PHE A 431 -13.93 25.38 -14.60
C PHE A 431 -13.67 25.65 -16.08
N PHE A 432 -13.59 26.90 -16.43
CA PHE A 432 -13.28 27.37 -17.78
C PHE A 432 -11.94 28.07 -17.79
N SER A 433 -11.08 27.74 -18.75
CA SER A 433 -9.80 28.38 -18.99
C SER A 433 -9.63 28.69 -20.48
N LEU A 434 -9.29 29.93 -20.80
CA LEU A 434 -8.95 30.36 -22.12
C LEU A 434 -7.61 31.12 -22.08
N ILE A 435 -6.67 30.68 -22.92
CA ILE A 435 -5.39 31.32 -23.09
C ILE A 435 -5.24 31.62 -24.58
N ARG A 436 -4.86 32.85 -24.92
CA ARG A 436 -4.59 33.29 -26.31
C ARG A 436 -3.26 34.00 -26.36
N ASN A 437 -2.40 33.52 -27.24
CA ASN A 437 -1.12 34.15 -27.55
C ASN A 437 -1.28 35.14 -28.73
N GLY A 438 -0.93 36.39 -28.50
CA GLY A 438 -0.66 37.35 -29.53
C GLY A 438 0.84 37.51 -29.76
N GLU A 439 1.25 38.39 -30.65
CA GLU A 439 2.67 38.61 -30.99
C GLU A 439 3.49 39.12 -29.79
N LYS A 440 2.93 40.02 -28.99
CA LYS A 440 3.62 40.69 -27.86
C LYS A 440 2.99 40.42 -26.50
N SER A 441 1.86 39.70 -26.44
CA SER A 441 1.12 39.51 -25.21
C SER A 441 0.46 38.15 -25.15
N THR A 442 0.29 37.63 -23.94
CA THR A 442 -0.50 36.43 -23.67
C THR A 442 -1.68 36.79 -22.78
N TRP A 443 -2.88 36.53 -23.26
CA TRP A 443 -4.12 36.75 -22.53
C TRP A 443 -4.55 35.46 -21.88
N LYS A 444 -4.89 35.53 -20.59
CA LYS A 444 -5.42 34.39 -19.83
C LYS A 444 -6.70 34.80 -19.13
N PHE A 445 -7.76 34.05 -19.38
CA PHE A 445 -9.04 34.15 -18.69
C PHE A 445 -9.37 32.83 -18.02
N ASN A 446 -9.66 32.82 -16.72
CA ASN A 446 -10.12 31.68 -15.96
C ASN A 446 -11.43 32.05 -15.26
N SER A 447 -12.37 31.11 -15.26
CA SER A 447 -13.62 31.20 -14.51
C SER A 447 -13.84 29.92 -13.76
N ALA A 448 -14.21 30.03 -12.50
CA ALA A 448 -14.63 28.90 -11.66
C ALA A 448 -16.00 29.24 -11.07
N THR A 449 -16.98 28.40 -11.34
CA THR A 449 -18.35 28.55 -10.84
C THR A 449 -18.73 27.29 -10.09
N GLN A 450 -19.35 27.46 -8.93
CA GLN A 450 -19.84 26.34 -8.14
C GLN A 450 -21.28 26.61 -7.66
N TYR A 451 -22.11 25.60 -7.79
CA TYR A 451 -23.38 25.48 -7.08
C TYR A 451 -23.24 24.36 -6.05
N ALA A 452 -23.72 24.58 -4.84
CA ALA A 452 -23.73 23.58 -3.77
C ALA A 452 -25.08 23.60 -3.04
N TYR A 453 -25.62 22.39 -2.81
CA TYR A 453 -26.80 22.16 -1.98
C TYR A 453 -26.42 21.11 -0.94
N LEU A 454 -26.48 21.47 0.35
CA LEU A 454 -25.86 20.74 1.47
C LEU A 454 -26.82 20.56 2.64
N PRO A 455 -28.03 19.97 2.48
CA PRO A 455 -28.91 19.70 3.60
C PRO A 455 -28.29 18.65 4.54
N SER A 456 -28.39 18.92 5.84
CA SER A 456 -27.93 18.00 6.87
C SER A 456 -28.87 18.06 8.06
N SER A 457 -29.06 16.93 8.73
CA SER A 457 -29.83 16.82 9.96
C SER A 457 -29.18 15.86 10.93
N LEU A 458 -29.23 16.18 12.20
CA LEU A 458 -28.89 15.33 13.31
C LEU A 458 -30.13 15.23 14.20
N SER A 459 -30.62 14.02 14.41
CA SER A 459 -31.74 13.72 15.29
C SER A 459 -31.23 12.94 16.49
N LEU A 460 -31.61 13.37 17.67
CA LEU A 460 -31.44 12.66 18.94
C LEU A 460 -32.83 12.11 19.30
N HIS A 461 -32.90 10.85 19.67
CA HIS A 461 -34.09 10.26 20.24
C HIS A 461 -33.87 10.18 21.76
N ASP A 462 -34.61 10.99 22.52
CA ASP A 462 -34.66 10.82 23.96
C ASP A 462 -35.45 9.55 24.25
N GLY A 463 -34.83 8.60 24.92
CA GLY A 463 -35.45 7.34 25.29
C GLY A 463 -36.34 7.46 26.53
N GLU A 464 -37.31 8.40 26.50
CA GLU A 464 -38.42 8.38 27.42
C GLU A 464 -39.66 7.83 26.71
N ASP A 465 -39.86 6.50 26.84
CA ASP A 465 -41.13 5.83 26.82
C ASP A 465 -41.18 4.76 27.93
#